data_b9b81ed51d3694f745ba6fb9dcc6fe98
#
_entry.id   b9b81ed51d3694f745ba6fb9dcc6fe98
#
_cell.length_a   1.000
_cell.length_b   1.000
_cell.length_c   1.000
_cell.angle_alpha   90.00
_cell.angle_beta   90.00
_cell.angle_gamma   90.00
#
_symmetry.space_group_name_H-M   'P 1'
#
loop_
_entity.id
_entity.type
_entity.pdbx_description
1 polymer ?
#
loop_
_entity_poly.entity_id
_entity_poly.type
_entity_poly.pdbx_seq_one_letter_code
_entity_poly.pdbx_strand_id
1 'polypeptide(L)'
;MYRIIILLISLILSVQCFSQTEFTTCLFDISRNRVIPIAVYQPKKVNSKTKVIIFSHGYDGNKNSKSNQTYSYLTRFLSQKGFYVISIQHELSDDPLLAMEGDFMQTRMPNWERGTDNILFTIQEFKNLKPQLNWRELILIGHSNGGDMTMLFATKYPQLISKAVSMDHRRMIMPRTLKPRLYTLRGCDYEADAGVLPTGQEQEQFRMKVVKLDGVTHSNMGENGTAEQHDLINQYIYKFLTES
;
A
#
# COMPACT_ATOMS: atom_id res chain seq x y z
N MET A 1 45.42 54.37 -23.85
CA MET A 1 45.03 52.98 -24.19
C MET A 1 44.44 52.34 -22.94
N TYR A 2 43.11 52.36 -22.75
CA TYR A 2 42.43 51.72 -21.63
C TYR A 2 41.98 50.30 -22.06
N ARG A 3 42.47 49.28 -21.39
CA ARG A 3 42.01 47.89 -21.56
C ARG A 3 40.77 47.73 -20.74
N ILE A 4 39.63 47.49 -21.38
CA ILE A 4 38.35 47.06 -20.74
C ILE A 4 38.47 45.57 -20.48
N ILE A 5 38.47 45.17 -19.20
CA ILE A 5 38.38 43.78 -18.79
C ILE A 5 36.88 43.48 -18.65
N ILE A 6 36.33 42.69 -19.58
CA ILE A 6 34.95 42.18 -19.48
C ILE A 6 34.99 40.93 -18.59
N LEU A 7 34.45 41.06 -17.37
CA LEU A 7 34.25 39.94 -16.47
C LEU A 7 32.95 39.21 -16.86
N LEU A 8 33.10 38.05 -17.51
CA LEU A 8 31.97 37.12 -17.75
C LEU A 8 31.64 36.40 -16.44
N ILE A 9 30.59 36.85 -15.74
CA ILE A 9 30.01 36.11 -14.64
C ILE A 9 29.10 35.03 -15.23
N SER A 10 29.59 33.78 -15.29
CA SER A 10 28.78 32.63 -15.63
C SER A 10 27.90 32.26 -14.42
N LEU A 11 26.62 32.61 -14.53
CA LEU A 11 25.58 32.19 -13.55
C LEU A 11 25.33 30.70 -13.71
N ILE A 12 25.98 29.86 -12.88
CA ILE A 12 25.68 28.43 -12.81
C ILE A 12 24.34 28.28 -12.07
N LEU A 13 23.26 28.20 -12.82
CA LEU A 13 21.98 27.72 -12.31
C LEU A 13 22.11 26.24 -11.96
N SER A 14 22.37 25.92 -10.70
CA SER A 14 22.27 24.57 -10.20
C SER A 14 20.79 24.17 -10.21
N VAL A 15 20.36 23.48 -11.25
CA VAL A 15 19.08 22.77 -11.26
C VAL A 15 19.22 21.64 -10.24
N GLN A 16 18.71 21.85 -9.03
CA GLN A 16 18.55 20.76 -8.08
C GLN A 16 17.50 19.80 -8.66
N CYS A 17 17.97 18.75 -9.31
CA CYS A 17 17.14 17.65 -9.76
C CYS A 17 16.71 16.89 -8.49
N PHE A 18 15.56 17.24 -7.91
CA PHE A 18 14.94 16.47 -6.84
C PHE A 18 14.46 15.15 -7.46
N SER A 19 15.32 14.15 -7.41
CA SER A 19 14.98 12.79 -7.79
C SER A 19 14.02 12.21 -6.74
N GLN A 20 13.05 11.42 -7.20
CA GLN A 20 12.30 10.51 -6.34
C GLN A 20 13.32 9.64 -5.59
N THR A 21 13.15 9.49 -4.27
CA THR A 21 14.06 8.70 -3.45
C THR A 21 13.41 7.39 -3.04
N GLU A 22 14.08 6.28 -3.36
CA GLU A 22 13.72 4.95 -2.90
C GLU A 22 14.81 4.44 -1.95
N PHE A 23 14.42 3.87 -0.83
CA PHE A 23 15.35 3.23 0.09
C PHE A 23 14.66 2.12 0.88
N THR A 24 15.46 1.22 1.42
CA THR A 24 15.02 0.17 2.33
C THR A 24 15.56 0.44 3.73
N THR A 25 14.78 0.05 4.73
CA THR A 25 15.15 0.11 6.14
C THR A 25 14.49 -1.04 6.90
N CYS A 26 14.82 -1.22 8.15
CA CYS A 26 14.16 -2.16 9.03
C CYS A 26 13.70 -1.44 10.29
N LEU A 27 12.48 -1.74 10.72
CA LEU A 27 12.01 -1.42 12.07
C LEU A 27 12.22 -2.64 12.95
N PHE A 28 12.35 -2.42 14.25
CA PHE A 28 12.42 -3.51 15.22
C PHE A 28 11.39 -3.30 16.31
N ASP A 29 10.38 -4.15 16.32
CA ASP A 29 9.37 -4.18 17.39
C ASP A 29 9.90 -4.99 18.57
N ILE A 30 10.38 -4.28 19.59
CA ILE A 30 10.95 -4.87 20.79
C ILE A 30 9.92 -5.74 21.53
N SER A 31 8.65 -5.31 21.57
CA SER A 31 7.59 -6.00 22.30
C SER A 31 7.27 -7.39 21.76
N ARG A 32 7.40 -7.56 20.43
CA ARG A 32 7.16 -8.81 19.72
C ARG A 32 8.46 -9.53 19.29
N ASN A 33 9.63 -8.96 19.62
CA ASN A 33 10.95 -9.40 19.13
C ASN A 33 10.97 -9.61 17.61
N ARG A 34 10.46 -8.63 16.84
CA ARG A 34 10.22 -8.78 15.41
C ARG A 34 10.89 -7.69 14.58
N VAL A 35 11.68 -8.14 13.60
CA VAL A 35 12.16 -7.27 12.53
C VAL A 35 11.06 -7.08 11.49
N ILE A 36 10.86 -5.84 11.05
CA ILE A 36 9.89 -5.49 10.01
C ILE A 36 10.64 -4.74 8.90
N PRO A 37 11.06 -5.44 7.83
CA PRO A 37 11.72 -4.79 6.71
C PRO A 37 10.75 -3.90 5.93
N ILE A 38 11.21 -2.70 5.57
CA ILE A 38 10.42 -1.64 4.95
C ILE A 38 11.08 -1.20 3.65
N ALA A 39 10.30 -1.02 2.59
CA ALA A 39 10.69 -0.26 1.41
C ALA A 39 9.92 1.06 1.38
N VAL A 40 10.62 2.17 1.19
CA VAL A 40 10.05 3.51 1.16
C VAL A 40 10.21 4.12 -0.22
N TYR A 41 9.12 4.69 -0.74
CA TYR A 41 9.10 5.43 -2.01
C TYR A 41 8.64 6.85 -1.71
N GLN A 42 9.61 7.77 -1.72
CA GLN A 42 9.39 9.16 -1.32
C GLN A 42 9.13 10.03 -2.55
N PRO A 43 8.08 10.88 -2.55
CA PRO A 43 7.84 11.82 -3.65
C PRO A 43 8.91 12.91 -3.69
N LYS A 44 9.07 13.56 -4.85
CA LYS A 44 10.06 14.65 -5.03
C LYS A 44 9.92 15.80 -4.02
N LYS A 45 8.70 16.08 -3.57
CA LYS A 45 8.43 17.13 -2.57
C LYS A 45 7.63 16.52 -1.42
N VAL A 46 8.13 16.69 -0.21
CA VAL A 46 7.50 16.22 1.03
C VAL A 46 7.13 17.44 1.87
N ASN A 47 5.87 17.52 2.29
CA ASN A 47 5.34 18.59 3.14
C ASN A 47 4.12 18.11 3.94
N SER A 48 3.48 19.01 4.70
CA SER A 48 2.33 18.70 5.54
C SER A 48 1.04 18.29 4.77
N LYS A 49 1.01 18.41 3.44
CA LYS A 49 -0.09 17.92 2.59
C LYS A 49 0.21 16.54 2.00
N THR A 50 1.44 16.04 2.12
CA THR A 50 1.85 14.73 1.58
C THR A 50 1.17 13.61 2.34
N LYS A 51 0.21 12.94 1.70
CA LYS A 51 -0.52 11.80 2.27
C LYS A 51 0.37 10.56 2.31
N VAL A 52 0.15 9.73 3.32
CA VAL A 52 0.90 8.48 3.51
C VAL A 52 0.07 7.30 3.02
N ILE A 53 0.74 6.37 2.36
CA ILE A 53 0.21 5.06 1.98
C ILE A 53 1.04 4.00 2.67
N ILE A 54 0.39 3.07 3.38
CA ILE A 54 0.98 1.80 3.78
C ILE A 54 0.55 0.74 2.77
N PHE A 55 1.53 0.01 2.22
CA PHE A 55 1.30 -1.03 1.24
C PHE A 55 1.63 -2.41 1.81
N SER A 56 0.74 -3.38 1.60
CA SER A 56 0.85 -4.78 2.05
C SER A 56 0.85 -5.73 0.86
N HIS A 57 1.93 -6.50 0.70
CA HIS A 57 2.09 -7.45 -0.42
C HIS A 57 1.25 -8.72 -0.25
N GLY A 58 1.07 -9.49 -1.33
CA GLY A 58 0.47 -10.82 -1.30
C GLY A 58 1.41 -11.88 -0.72
N TYR A 59 0.85 -13.04 -0.32
CA TYR A 59 1.61 -14.16 0.21
C TYR A 59 2.42 -14.88 -0.89
N ASP A 60 3.67 -15.17 -0.62
CA ASP A 60 4.61 -15.79 -1.55
C ASP A 60 5.30 -17.05 -0.99
N GLY A 61 4.78 -17.61 0.09
CA GLY A 61 5.33 -18.81 0.74
C GLY A 61 6.53 -18.52 1.63
N ASN A 62 6.71 -17.29 2.10
CA ASN A 62 7.83 -16.83 2.93
C ASN A 62 9.21 -16.96 2.23
N LYS A 63 9.22 -17.06 0.90
CA LYS A 63 10.44 -17.36 0.11
C LYS A 63 11.16 -16.10 -0.35
N ASN A 64 10.44 -15.00 -0.53
CA ASN A 64 11.00 -13.77 -1.05
C ASN A 64 11.21 -12.74 0.06
N SER A 65 12.45 -12.50 0.43
CA SER A 65 12.83 -11.48 1.41
C SER A 65 12.63 -10.03 0.93
N LYS A 66 12.11 -9.83 -0.30
CA LYS A 66 11.86 -8.54 -0.94
C LYS A 66 10.42 -8.39 -1.42
N SER A 67 9.45 -9.11 -0.85
CA SER A 67 8.04 -9.02 -1.24
C SER A 67 7.48 -7.60 -1.04
N ASN A 68 8.05 -6.80 -0.15
CA ASN A 68 7.77 -5.38 -0.01
C ASN A 68 8.23 -4.51 -1.21
N GLN A 69 8.89 -5.09 -2.22
CA GLN A 69 9.35 -4.40 -3.43
C GLN A 69 8.68 -4.94 -4.71
N THR A 70 7.92 -6.04 -4.63
CA THR A 70 7.32 -6.72 -5.79
C THR A 70 6.16 -5.96 -6.45
N TYR A 71 5.72 -4.85 -5.88
CA TYR A 71 4.69 -3.99 -6.47
C TYR A 71 5.26 -2.63 -6.89
N SER A 72 6.51 -2.63 -7.33
CA SER A 72 7.25 -1.40 -7.63
C SER A 72 6.58 -0.56 -8.73
N TYR A 73 5.85 -1.17 -9.66
CA TYR A 73 5.07 -0.48 -10.67
C TYR A 73 4.02 0.47 -10.05
N LEU A 74 3.36 0.03 -8.98
CA LEU A 74 2.34 0.82 -8.28
C LEU A 74 2.95 1.78 -7.25
N THR A 75 3.88 1.30 -6.42
CA THR A 75 4.47 2.13 -5.35
C THR A 75 5.27 3.31 -5.91
N ARG A 76 6.01 3.11 -7.00
CA ARG A 76 6.70 4.20 -7.73
C ARG A 76 5.73 5.16 -8.38
N PHE A 77 4.71 4.64 -9.05
CA PHE A 77 3.66 5.46 -9.65
C PHE A 77 2.98 6.36 -8.60
N LEU A 78 2.58 5.81 -7.47
CA LEU A 78 1.93 6.58 -6.39
C LEU A 78 2.88 7.63 -5.80
N SER A 79 4.15 7.29 -5.62
CA SER A 79 5.15 8.25 -5.16
C SER A 79 5.36 9.38 -6.17
N GLN A 80 5.37 9.11 -7.49
CA GLN A 80 5.38 10.13 -8.54
C GLN A 80 4.14 11.03 -8.50
N LYS A 81 2.99 10.49 -8.05
CA LYS A 81 1.75 11.25 -7.84
C LYS A 81 1.73 12.04 -6.52
N GLY A 82 2.81 12.04 -5.74
CA GLY A 82 2.96 12.87 -4.56
C GLY A 82 2.62 12.18 -3.22
N PHE A 83 2.41 10.86 -3.21
CA PHE A 83 2.21 10.10 -1.98
C PHE A 83 3.54 9.64 -1.39
N TYR A 84 3.63 9.58 -0.07
CA TYR A 84 4.72 8.93 0.64
C TYR A 84 4.33 7.47 0.88
N VAL A 85 4.96 6.53 0.17
CA VAL A 85 4.57 5.12 0.21
C VAL A 85 5.54 4.33 1.08
N ILE A 86 5.00 3.56 2.02
CA ILE A 86 5.72 2.68 2.93
C ILE A 86 5.22 1.26 2.66
N SER A 87 6.05 0.42 2.08
CA SER A 87 5.71 -0.98 1.77
C SER A 87 6.35 -1.91 2.80
N ILE A 88 5.53 -2.75 3.43
CA ILE A 88 5.92 -3.61 4.54
C ILE A 88 6.19 -5.03 4.05
N GLN A 89 7.30 -5.63 4.51
CA GLN A 89 7.53 -7.09 4.44
C GLN A 89 6.79 -7.75 5.60
N HIS A 90 5.73 -8.46 5.31
CA HIS A 90 4.88 -9.07 6.35
C HIS A 90 5.39 -10.42 6.82
N GLU A 91 5.83 -11.27 5.89
CA GLU A 91 6.33 -12.59 6.19
C GLU A 91 7.87 -12.63 6.13
N LEU A 92 8.46 -13.29 7.12
CA LEU A 92 9.87 -13.63 7.19
C LEU A 92 10.05 -15.13 6.92
N SER A 93 11.27 -15.56 6.58
CA SER A 93 11.56 -16.95 6.22
C SER A 93 11.26 -17.97 7.32
N ASP A 94 11.31 -17.52 8.57
CA ASP A 94 11.09 -18.32 9.78
C ASP A 94 9.66 -18.21 10.34
N ASP A 95 8.81 -17.40 9.72
CA ASP A 95 7.40 -17.33 10.11
C ASP A 95 6.65 -18.63 9.77
N PRO A 96 5.60 -19.00 10.52
CA PRO A 96 4.70 -20.07 10.13
C PRO A 96 4.11 -19.84 8.75
N LEU A 97 4.07 -20.89 7.93
CA LEU A 97 3.44 -20.82 6.61
C LEU A 97 1.95 -20.52 6.72
N LEU A 98 1.43 -19.81 5.74
CA LEU A 98 0.00 -19.53 5.65
C LEU A 98 -0.77 -20.84 5.46
N ALA A 99 -1.82 -21.05 6.23
CA ALA A 99 -2.67 -22.23 6.09
C ALA A 99 -3.34 -22.29 4.72
N MET A 100 -3.27 -23.47 4.07
CA MET A 100 -3.84 -23.72 2.75
C MET A 100 -5.11 -24.55 2.81
N GLU A 101 -5.49 -25.01 4.01
CA GLU A 101 -6.65 -25.87 4.27
C GLU A 101 -7.37 -25.46 5.54
N GLY A 102 -8.59 -25.97 5.73
CA GLY A 102 -9.42 -25.74 6.89
C GLY A 102 -10.27 -24.47 6.80
N ASP A 103 -10.84 -24.05 7.91
CA ASP A 103 -11.58 -22.78 8.02
C ASP A 103 -10.57 -21.62 8.02
N PHE A 104 -10.46 -20.94 6.90
CA PHE A 104 -9.50 -19.87 6.72
C PHE A 104 -9.69 -18.69 7.68
N MET A 105 -10.93 -18.43 8.15
CA MET A 105 -11.16 -17.38 9.13
C MET A 105 -10.51 -17.72 10.49
N GLN A 106 -10.32 -19.01 10.78
CA GLN A 106 -9.61 -19.45 11.98
C GLN A 106 -8.13 -19.70 11.71
N THR A 107 -7.80 -20.45 10.65
CA THR A 107 -6.44 -20.93 10.39
C THR A 107 -5.50 -19.85 9.90
N ARG A 108 -5.99 -18.80 9.21
CA ARG A 108 -5.21 -17.64 8.72
C ARG A 108 -5.24 -16.43 9.65
N MET A 109 -6.16 -16.38 10.60
CA MET A 109 -6.29 -15.24 11.52
C MET A 109 -4.96 -14.87 12.20
N PRO A 110 -4.15 -15.81 12.72
CA PRO A 110 -2.84 -15.45 13.32
C PRO A 110 -1.88 -14.74 12.36
N ASN A 111 -1.91 -15.11 11.06
CA ASN A 111 -1.12 -14.43 10.02
C ASN A 111 -1.64 -13.00 9.77
N TRP A 112 -2.95 -12.85 9.63
CA TRP A 112 -3.58 -11.55 9.40
C TRP A 112 -3.44 -10.61 10.59
N GLU A 113 -3.54 -11.11 11.82
CA GLU A 113 -3.30 -10.33 13.04
C GLU A 113 -1.85 -9.86 13.11
N ARG A 114 -0.88 -10.75 12.87
CA ARG A 114 0.53 -10.38 12.79
C ARG A 114 0.77 -9.29 11.75
N GLY A 115 0.15 -9.40 10.56
CA GLY A 115 0.21 -8.39 9.52
C GLY A 115 -0.41 -7.05 9.94
N THR A 116 -1.56 -7.11 10.61
CA THR A 116 -2.23 -5.94 11.18
C THR A 116 -1.39 -5.25 12.24
N ASP A 117 -0.72 -6.00 13.11
CA ASP A 117 0.21 -5.46 14.11
C ASP A 117 1.45 -4.84 13.46
N ASN A 118 1.98 -5.44 12.39
CA ASN A 118 3.07 -4.84 11.62
C ASN A 118 2.66 -3.48 11.02
N ILE A 119 1.43 -3.38 10.49
CA ILE A 119 0.88 -2.12 9.98
C ILE A 119 0.79 -1.08 11.10
N LEU A 120 0.21 -1.46 12.25
CA LEU A 120 0.04 -0.55 13.39
C LEU A 120 1.37 -0.03 13.91
N PHE A 121 2.33 -0.93 14.13
CA PHE A 121 3.67 -0.57 14.58
C PHE A 121 4.39 0.35 13.57
N THR A 122 4.31 0.03 12.28
CA THR A 122 4.90 0.86 11.22
C THR A 122 4.30 2.27 11.21
N ILE A 123 2.98 2.41 11.39
CA ILE A 123 2.31 3.71 11.50
C ILE A 123 2.84 4.51 12.70
N GLN A 124 2.97 3.87 13.85
CA GLN A 124 3.44 4.53 15.08
C GLN A 124 4.88 5.03 14.92
N GLU A 125 5.78 4.18 14.45
CA GLU A 125 7.18 4.54 14.23
C GLU A 125 7.36 5.64 13.19
N PHE A 126 6.70 5.52 12.04
CA PHE A 126 6.82 6.53 11.00
C PHE A 126 6.14 7.86 11.36
N LYS A 127 5.11 7.88 12.19
CA LYS A 127 4.57 9.13 12.76
C LYS A 127 5.60 9.87 13.60
N ASN A 128 6.40 9.14 14.36
CA ASN A 128 7.49 9.73 15.16
C ASN A 128 8.65 10.19 14.26
N LEU A 129 9.03 9.40 13.26
CA LEU A 129 10.14 9.69 12.34
C LEU A 129 9.82 10.79 11.32
N LYS A 130 8.56 10.94 10.92
CA LYS A 130 8.08 11.85 9.87
C LYS A 130 6.78 12.57 10.29
N PRO A 131 6.78 13.29 11.42
CA PRO A 131 5.56 13.92 11.95
C PRO A 131 4.97 15.00 11.03
N GLN A 132 5.78 15.52 10.09
CA GLN A 132 5.35 16.54 9.14
C GLN A 132 4.44 16.01 8.01
N LEU A 133 4.29 14.68 7.84
CA LEU A 133 3.41 14.10 6.82
C LEU A 133 1.93 14.19 7.21
N ASN A 134 1.05 14.13 6.22
CA ASN A 134 -0.41 14.14 6.46
C ASN A 134 -0.92 12.77 6.92
N TRP A 135 -0.74 12.47 8.18
CA TRP A 135 -1.23 11.24 8.81
C TRP A 135 -2.74 11.22 9.06
N ARG A 136 -3.43 12.37 8.93
CA ARG A 136 -4.90 12.43 9.07
C ARG A 136 -5.61 11.78 7.88
N GLU A 137 -4.93 11.74 6.74
CA GLU A 137 -5.42 11.11 5.52
C GLU A 137 -4.61 9.86 5.17
N LEU A 138 -4.23 9.07 6.19
CA LEU A 138 -3.55 7.81 6.01
C LEU A 138 -4.39 6.83 5.20
N ILE A 139 -3.75 6.15 4.25
CA ILE A 139 -4.35 5.21 3.31
C ILE A 139 -3.67 3.85 3.44
N LEU A 140 -4.44 2.78 3.39
CA LEU A 140 -3.91 1.43 3.27
C LEU A 140 -4.23 0.86 1.89
N ILE A 141 -3.27 0.13 1.32
CA ILE A 141 -3.45 -0.64 0.09
C ILE A 141 -2.85 -2.02 0.32
N GLY A 142 -3.54 -3.09 -0.10
CA GLY A 142 -2.99 -4.43 0.02
C GLY A 142 -3.49 -5.37 -1.08
N HIS A 143 -2.63 -6.28 -1.53
CA HIS A 143 -2.97 -7.32 -2.50
C HIS A 143 -3.15 -8.67 -1.82
N SER A 144 -4.14 -9.45 -2.27
CA SER A 144 -4.33 -10.85 -1.83
C SER A 144 -4.35 -10.96 -0.30
N ASN A 145 -3.44 -11.74 0.31
CA ASN A 145 -3.26 -11.86 1.75
C ASN A 145 -3.03 -10.49 2.45
N GLY A 146 -2.23 -9.60 1.81
CA GLY A 146 -2.06 -8.23 2.29
C GLY A 146 -3.36 -7.40 2.19
N GLY A 147 -4.22 -7.73 1.24
CA GLY A 147 -5.57 -7.18 1.14
C GLY A 147 -6.48 -7.64 2.29
N ASP A 148 -6.39 -8.92 2.69
CA ASP A 148 -7.09 -9.45 3.87
C ASP A 148 -6.61 -8.73 5.15
N MET A 149 -5.29 -8.53 5.33
CA MET A 149 -4.71 -7.74 6.43
C MET A 149 -5.20 -6.28 6.42
N THR A 150 -5.31 -5.69 5.24
CA THR A 150 -5.82 -4.31 5.05
C THR A 150 -7.28 -4.19 5.50
N MET A 151 -8.14 -5.15 5.18
CA MET A 151 -9.54 -5.16 5.61
C MET A 151 -9.69 -5.46 7.10
N LEU A 152 -8.86 -6.35 7.67
CA LEU A 152 -8.82 -6.58 9.11
C LEU A 152 -8.40 -5.31 9.86
N PHE A 153 -7.38 -4.60 9.36
CA PHE A 153 -6.96 -3.32 9.95
C PHE A 153 -8.09 -2.28 9.90
N ALA A 154 -8.78 -2.16 8.76
CA ALA A 154 -9.90 -1.25 8.61
C ALA A 154 -11.07 -1.58 9.57
N THR A 155 -11.22 -2.85 9.96
CA THR A 155 -12.19 -3.29 10.96
C THR A 155 -11.74 -2.95 12.39
N LYS A 156 -10.47 -3.23 12.73
CA LYS A 156 -9.94 -3.05 14.09
C LYS A 156 -9.63 -1.59 14.43
N TYR A 157 -9.16 -0.81 13.45
CA TYR A 157 -8.64 0.56 13.64
C TYR A 157 -9.21 1.57 12.62
N PRO A 158 -10.54 1.64 12.42
CA PRO A 158 -11.14 2.49 11.39
C PRO A 158 -10.81 3.97 11.57
N GLN A 159 -10.58 4.43 12.80
CA GLN A 159 -10.29 5.82 13.13
C GLN A 159 -8.87 6.27 12.73
N LEU A 160 -7.97 5.32 12.45
CA LEU A 160 -6.58 5.64 12.09
C LEU A 160 -6.38 5.91 10.60
N ILE A 161 -7.33 5.51 9.75
CA ILE A 161 -7.19 5.57 8.30
C ILE A 161 -8.36 6.30 7.64
N SER A 162 -8.10 6.95 6.53
CA SER A 162 -9.12 7.64 5.73
C SER A 162 -9.70 6.76 4.63
N LYS A 163 -8.86 5.90 4.05
CA LYS A 163 -9.23 4.99 2.96
C LYS A 163 -8.50 3.65 3.11
N ALA A 164 -9.16 2.58 2.69
CA ALA A 164 -8.52 1.28 2.49
C ALA A 164 -8.89 0.72 1.12
N VAL A 165 -7.90 0.25 0.39
CA VAL A 165 -8.05 -0.34 -0.94
C VAL A 165 -7.48 -1.75 -0.91
N SER A 166 -8.28 -2.73 -1.30
CA SER A 166 -7.74 -4.06 -1.54
C SER A 166 -7.63 -4.34 -3.04
N MET A 167 -6.64 -5.13 -3.38
CA MET A 167 -6.43 -5.71 -4.69
C MET A 167 -6.65 -7.21 -4.54
N ASP A 168 -7.83 -7.66 -4.91
CA ASP A 168 -8.25 -9.06 -5.00
C ASP A 168 -8.08 -9.92 -3.72
N HIS A 169 -8.37 -9.33 -2.53
CA HIS A 169 -8.50 -10.10 -1.30
C HIS A 169 -9.72 -11.03 -1.36
N ARG A 170 -9.73 -12.15 -0.62
CA ARG A 170 -10.77 -13.14 -0.80
C ARG A 170 -11.43 -13.66 0.47
N ARG A 171 -10.87 -13.39 1.64
CA ARG A 171 -11.26 -14.07 2.89
C ARG A 171 -11.80 -13.11 3.95
N MET A 172 -11.11 -12.00 4.17
CA MET A 172 -11.49 -11.04 5.20
C MET A 172 -12.68 -10.20 4.76
N ILE A 173 -13.72 -10.16 5.57
CA ILE A 173 -14.92 -9.36 5.28
C ILE A 173 -14.55 -7.87 5.15
N MET A 174 -14.98 -7.23 4.07
CA MET A 174 -14.95 -5.76 3.98
C MET A 174 -15.92 -5.17 5.00
N PRO A 175 -15.49 -4.34 5.96
CA PRO A 175 -16.40 -3.78 6.96
C PRO A 175 -17.45 -2.86 6.32
N ARG A 176 -18.73 -3.01 6.72
CA ARG A 176 -19.85 -2.20 6.23
C ARG A 176 -19.86 -0.87 6.97
N THR A 177 -19.12 0.12 6.45
CA THR A 177 -18.92 1.41 7.12
C THR A 177 -18.78 2.56 6.11
N LEU A 178 -19.17 3.77 6.53
CA LEU A 178 -18.95 4.98 5.74
C LEU A 178 -17.54 5.53 5.89
N LYS A 179 -16.82 5.20 6.98
CA LYS A 179 -15.45 5.63 7.25
C LYS A 179 -14.68 4.51 7.96
N PRO A 180 -13.51 4.15 7.46
CA PRO A 180 -12.84 4.70 6.26
C PRO A 180 -13.61 4.41 4.96
N ARG A 181 -13.27 5.11 3.87
CA ARG A 181 -13.79 4.78 2.54
C ARG A 181 -13.12 3.49 2.04
N LEU A 182 -13.92 2.57 1.54
CA LEU A 182 -13.46 1.23 1.18
C LEU A 182 -13.63 0.94 -0.30
N TYR A 183 -12.58 0.38 -0.90
CA TYR A 183 -12.52 0.06 -2.32
C TYR A 183 -11.89 -1.32 -2.53
N THR A 184 -12.29 -2.02 -3.58
CA THR A 184 -11.58 -3.21 -4.03
C THR A 184 -11.54 -3.31 -5.54
N LEU A 185 -10.36 -3.66 -6.07
CA LEU A 185 -10.20 -4.18 -7.43
C LEU A 185 -10.29 -5.70 -7.38
N ARG A 186 -10.99 -6.27 -8.36
CA ARG A 186 -11.17 -7.72 -8.47
C ARG A 186 -10.50 -8.23 -9.76
N GLY A 187 -9.76 -9.33 -9.63
CA GLY A 187 -9.31 -10.11 -10.77
C GLY A 187 -10.48 -10.82 -11.47
N CYS A 188 -10.24 -11.32 -12.68
CA CYS A 188 -11.23 -12.02 -13.46
C CYS A 188 -11.31 -13.52 -13.19
N ASP A 189 -10.34 -14.10 -12.45
CA ASP A 189 -10.10 -15.53 -12.32
C ASP A 189 -10.54 -16.14 -10.98
N TYR A 190 -10.68 -15.32 -9.91
CA TYR A 190 -11.10 -15.82 -8.60
C TYR A 190 -12.25 -15.01 -8.02
N GLU A 191 -13.21 -15.72 -7.42
CA GLU A 191 -14.26 -15.10 -6.61
C GLU A 191 -13.80 -14.98 -5.15
N ALA A 192 -14.32 -13.98 -4.45
CA ALA A 192 -14.18 -13.90 -3.00
C ALA A 192 -15.16 -14.88 -2.31
N ASP A 193 -14.85 -15.27 -1.09
CA ASP A 193 -15.74 -16.10 -0.28
C ASP A 193 -17.09 -15.37 -0.05
N ALA A 194 -18.13 -16.14 0.18
CA ALA A 194 -19.47 -15.59 0.42
C ALA A 194 -19.46 -14.56 1.58
N GLY A 195 -20.09 -13.42 1.36
CA GLY A 195 -20.19 -12.35 2.37
C GLY A 195 -18.96 -11.45 2.52
N VAL A 196 -17.83 -11.76 1.87
CA VAL A 196 -16.62 -10.93 1.91
C VAL A 196 -16.86 -9.57 1.24
N LEU A 197 -17.41 -9.58 0.04
CA LEU A 197 -17.70 -8.35 -0.71
C LEU A 197 -19.09 -7.79 -0.37
N PRO A 198 -19.26 -6.46 -0.44
CA PRO A 198 -20.57 -5.85 -0.27
C PRO A 198 -21.50 -6.17 -1.44
N THR A 199 -22.79 -6.34 -1.16
CA THR A 199 -23.86 -6.36 -2.18
C THR A 199 -23.96 -5.01 -2.89
N GLY A 200 -24.69 -4.93 -4.01
CA GLY A 200 -24.94 -3.66 -4.70
C GLY A 200 -25.59 -2.62 -3.78
N GLN A 201 -26.60 -3.04 -2.99
CA GLN A 201 -27.26 -2.17 -2.02
C GLN A 201 -26.30 -1.67 -0.91
N GLU A 202 -25.43 -2.53 -0.40
CA GLU A 202 -24.41 -2.16 0.60
C GLU A 202 -23.37 -1.22 0.01
N GLN A 203 -22.98 -1.40 -1.27
CA GLN A 203 -22.08 -0.47 -1.95
C GLN A 203 -22.64 0.94 -1.99
N GLU A 204 -23.93 1.08 -2.29
CA GLU A 204 -24.63 2.38 -2.28
C GLU A 204 -24.74 2.95 -0.86
N GLN A 205 -25.21 2.13 0.08
CA GLN A 205 -25.43 2.53 1.48
C GLN A 205 -24.14 2.99 2.16
N PHE A 206 -23.04 2.26 1.97
CA PHE A 206 -21.75 2.54 2.63
C PHE A 206 -20.76 3.26 1.70
N ARG A 207 -21.19 3.65 0.49
CA ARG A 207 -20.35 4.31 -0.53
C ARG A 207 -19.06 3.52 -0.82
N MET A 208 -19.16 2.20 -0.85
CA MET A 208 -18.07 1.30 -1.19
C MET A 208 -18.01 1.07 -2.68
N LYS A 209 -16.85 0.68 -3.22
CA LYS A 209 -16.72 0.35 -4.64
C LYS A 209 -16.03 -0.98 -4.84
N VAL A 210 -16.66 -1.83 -5.62
CA VAL A 210 -16.11 -3.08 -6.13
C VAL A 210 -15.97 -2.96 -7.64
N VAL A 211 -14.74 -3.04 -8.15
CA VAL A 211 -14.47 -2.93 -9.59
C VAL A 211 -13.78 -4.21 -10.05
N LYS A 212 -14.44 -4.96 -10.95
CA LYS A 212 -13.84 -6.13 -11.61
C LYS A 212 -13.08 -5.65 -12.85
N LEU A 213 -11.83 -6.12 -12.99
CA LEU A 213 -10.97 -5.78 -14.11
C LEU A 213 -11.00 -6.92 -15.12
N ASP A 214 -11.52 -6.65 -16.31
CA ASP A 214 -11.52 -7.61 -17.40
C ASP A 214 -10.07 -7.85 -17.88
N GLY A 215 -9.71 -9.12 -18.11
CA GLY A 215 -8.38 -9.50 -18.58
C GLY A 215 -7.24 -9.31 -17.59
N VAL A 216 -7.52 -9.00 -16.31
CA VAL A 216 -6.54 -8.94 -15.23
C VAL A 216 -6.81 -10.07 -14.25
N THR A 217 -5.90 -11.04 -14.15
CA THR A 217 -5.99 -12.12 -13.16
C THR A 217 -5.44 -11.70 -11.80
N HIS A 218 -5.69 -12.50 -10.78
CA HIS A 218 -5.10 -12.33 -9.45
C HIS A 218 -3.59 -12.11 -9.50
N SER A 219 -2.88 -12.97 -10.23
CA SER A 219 -1.42 -12.92 -10.33
C SER A 219 -0.92 -11.71 -11.13
N ASN A 220 -1.72 -11.18 -12.08
CA ASN A 220 -1.36 -10.00 -12.86
C ASN A 220 -1.38 -8.70 -12.02
N MET A 221 -2.04 -8.72 -10.85
CA MET A 221 -1.99 -7.57 -9.92
C MET A 221 -0.64 -7.46 -9.17
N GLY A 222 0.21 -8.49 -9.23
CA GLY A 222 1.62 -8.47 -8.81
C GLY A 222 2.56 -8.11 -9.97
N GLU A 223 3.79 -8.60 -9.91
CA GLU A 223 4.82 -8.34 -10.94
C GLU A 223 4.54 -9.02 -12.29
N ASN A 224 3.66 -10.04 -12.33
CA ASN A 224 3.38 -10.82 -13.54
C ASN A 224 2.41 -10.15 -14.51
N GLY A 225 1.95 -8.95 -14.22
CA GLY A 225 1.08 -8.18 -15.11
C GLY A 225 1.85 -7.57 -16.27
N THR A 226 1.16 -7.37 -17.42
CA THR A 226 1.71 -6.58 -18.52
C THR A 226 1.73 -5.09 -18.18
N ALA A 227 2.45 -4.29 -18.94
CA ALA A 227 2.48 -2.83 -18.76
C ALA A 227 1.08 -2.22 -18.82
N GLU A 228 0.24 -2.66 -19.76
CA GLU A 228 -1.13 -2.21 -19.92
C GLU A 228 -2.01 -2.56 -18.72
N GLN A 229 -1.86 -3.78 -18.18
CA GLN A 229 -2.56 -4.21 -16.97
C GLN A 229 -2.12 -3.39 -15.74
N HIS A 230 -0.82 -3.17 -15.59
CA HIS A 230 -0.28 -2.31 -14.53
C HIS A 230 -0.76 -0.86 -14.64
N ASP A 231 -0.81 -0.30 -15.85
CA ASP A 231 -1.33 1.05 -16.09
C ASP A 231 -2.83 1.14 -15.74
N LEU A 232 -3.62 0.14 -16.09
CA LEU A 232 -5.04 0.06 -15.74
C LEU A 232 -5.21 0.03 -14.21
N ILE A 233 -4.46 -0.82 -13.51
CA ILE A 233 -4.48 -0.90 -12.04
C ILE A 233 -4.09 0.45 -11.43
N ASN A 234 -3.00 1.05 -11.88
CA ASN A 234 -2.52 2.35 -11.43
C ASN A 234 -3.59 3.44 -11.56
N GLN A 235 -4.32 3.48 -12.68
CA GLN A 235 -5.39 4.45 -12.93
C GLN A 235 -6.56 4.26 -11.97
N TYR A 236 -7.04 3.02 -11.75
CA TYR A 236 -8.13 2.75 -10.83
C TYR A 236 -7.74 3.04 -9.38
N ILE A 237 -6.55 2.61 -8.94
CA ILE A 237 -6.04 2.92 -7.60
C ILE A 237 -5.97 4.43 -7.42
N TYR A 238 -5.34 5.16 -8.34
CA TYR A 238 -5.23 6.61 -8.24
C TYR A 238 -6.59 7.32 -8.19
N LYS A 239 -7.56 6.86 -9.00
CA LYS A 239 -8.95 7.34 -8.96
C LYS A 239 -9.56 7.17 -7.55
N PHE A 240 -9.44 5.99 -6.93
CA PHE A 240 -9.95 5.74 -5.59
C PHE A 240 -9.29 6.65 -4.54
N LEU A 241 -8.02 6.95 -4.69
CA LEU A 241 -7.29 7.80 -3.75
C LEU A 241 -7.67 9.28 -3.86
N THR A 242 -8.06 9.74 -5.04
CA THR A 242 -8.32 11.16 -5.34
C THR A 242 -9.80 11.54 -5.33
N GLU A 243 -10.71 10.59 -5.46
CA GLU A 243 -12.15 10.89 -5.36
C GLU A 243 -12.59 11.23 -3.92
N SER A 244 -13.63 12.04 -3.80
CA SER A 244 -14.21 12.57 -2.55
C SER A 244 -15.17 11.59 -1.89
#